data_ae1103f6ef646b1627fa6e539d52e448
#
_entry.id   ae1103f6ef646b1627fa6e539d52e448
#
_cell.length_a   1.000
_cell.length_b   1.000
_cell.length_c   1.000
_cell.angle_alpha   90.00
_cell.angle_beta   90.00
_cell.angle_gamma   90.00
#
_symmetry.space_group_name_H-M   'P 1'
#
loop_
_entity.id
_entity.type
_entity.pdbx_description
1 polymer ?
#
loop_
_entity_poly.entity_id
_entity_poly.type
_entity_poly.pdbx_seq_one_letter_code
_entity_poly.pdbx_strand_id
1 'polypeptide(L)'
;LMIPLAILAAALFGAAWAAVPAWLQAWRGSHIVITTIMFNFIASALMNYLLVRVMIAPGQQAPETAEFSSVTWLPYLHDILNSLGLGRWPTTPLNISTFLAMALLILFYWFVWRSRWGFVIRTVGQNEAAARYAGVHVKKVIVLVMCSSGALGGMIAVNDIQGVHHRLLVGFTGGVGFVGIAVALMGRNHPFGILLSAFLFGALAQGGTELSMEIPTLTREMVVIIEGLIIIFCGALENMFRKPVTKLIRART
;
A
#
# COMPACT_ATOMS: atom_id res chain seq x y z
N LEU A 1 21.04 13.30 -0.24
CA LEU A 1 20.03 14.36 -0.15
C LEU A 1 18.84 14.12 -1.09
N MET A 2 19.07 13.48 -2.25
CA MET A 2 18.00 13.20 -3.24
C MET A 2 16.97 12.16 -2.77
N ILE A 3 17.40 11.09 -2.10
CA ILE A 3 16.48 10.02 -1.63
C ILE A 3 15.44 10.53 -0.64
N PRO A 4 15.80 11.23 0.47
CA PRO A 4 14.78 11.76 1.38
C PRO A 4 13.88 12.81 0.73
N LEU A 5 14.38 13.59 -0.20
CA LEU A 5 13.56 14.54 -0.97
C LEU A 5 12.52 13.81 -1.83
N ALA A 6 12.92 12.73 -2.49
CA ALA A 6 12.01 11.91 -3.30
C ALA A 6 10.95 11.20 -2.44
N ILE A 7 11.30 10.72 -1.26
CA ILE A 7 10.37 10.14 -0.29
C ILE A 7 9.33 11.19 0.14
N LEU A 8 9.77 12.39 0.48
CA LEU A 8 8.88 13.48 0.86
C LEU A 8 7.99 13.91 -0.32
N ALA A 9 8.55 14.02 -1.51
CA ALA A 9 7.80 14.35 -2.72
C ALA A 9 6.73 13.28 -3.00
N ALA A 10 7.07 12.00 -2.97
CA ALA A 10 6.14 10.89 -3.18
C ALA A 10 4.97 10.94 -2.17
N ALA A 11 5.27 11.18 -0.89
CA ALA A 11 4.26 11.33 0.14
C ALA A 11 3.37 12.55 -0.08
N LEU A 12 3.94 13.70 -0.41
CA LEU A 12 3.20 14.95 -0.65
C LEU A 12 2.30 14.86 -1.88
N PHE A 13 2.80 14.36 -3.00
CA PHE A 13 2.00 14.18 -4.21
C PHE A 13 0.91 13.15 -4.02
N GLY A 14 1.18 12.03 -3.34
CA GLY A 14 0.16 11.06 -2.97
C GLY A 14 -0.94 11.64 -2.07
N ALA A 15 -0.56 12.44 -1.06
CA ALA A 15 -1.51 13.15 -0.21
C ALA A 15 -2.32 14.19 -0.99
N ALA A 16 -1.68 14.97 -1.88
CA ALA A 16 -2.34 15.97 -2.71
C ALA A 16 -3.35 15.33 -3.67
N TRP A 17 -3.00 14.20 -4.29
CA TRP A 17 -3.92 13.45 -5.14
C TRP A 17 -5.14 12.98 -4.37
N ALA A 18 -4.95 12.41 -3.17
CA ALA A 18 -6.02 11.94 -2.31
C ALA A 18 -6.86 13.08 -1.70
N ALA A 19 -6.34 14.30 -1.63
CA ALA A 19 -7.06 15.46 -1.08
C ALA A 19 -8.30 15.81 -1.90
N VAL A 20 -8.30 15.58 -3.22
CA VAL A 20 -9.44 15.89 -4.09
C VAL A 20 -10.65 15.00 -3.77
N PRO A 21 -10.55 13.65 -3.81
CA PRO A 21 -11.66 12.80 -3.41
C PRO A 21 -12.04 12.98 -1.93
N ALA A 22 -11.08 13.28 -1.05
CA ALA A 22 -11.34 13.59 0.35
C ALA A 22 -12.23 14.84 0.51
N TRP A 23 -11.94 15.87 -0.24
CA TRP A 23 -12.73 17.10 -0.24
C TRP A 23 -14.14 16.86 -0.77
N LEU A 24 -14.26 16.13 -1.89
CA LEU A 24 -15.56 15.79 -2.47
C LEU A 24 -16.43 15.02 -1.48
N GLN A 25 -15.86 14.07 -0.75
CA GLN A 25 -16.60 13.34 0.28
C GLN A 25 -16.99 14.24 1.45
N ALA A 26 -16.06 15.02 1.99
CA ALA A 26 -16.28 15.79 3.21
C ALA A 26 -17.28 16.94 3.03
N TRP A 27 -17.32 17.58 1.84
CA TRP A 27 -18.18 18.74 1.58
C TRP A 27 -19.35 18.47 0.66
N ARG A 28 -19.20 17.55 -0.30
CA ARG A 28 -20.26 17.24 -1.28
C ARG A 28 -21.02 15.96 -0.95
N GLY A 29 -20.56 15.18 0.03
CA GLY A 29 -21.20 13.93 0.42
C GLY A 29 -21.12 12.83 -0.64
N SER A 30 -20.12 12.90 -1.56
CA SER A 30 -19.91 11.87 -2.58
C SER A 30 -19.54 10.53 -1.94
N HIS A 31 -19.93 9.43 -2.58
CA HIS A 31 -19.56 8.10 -2.09
C HIS A 31 -18.06 7.86 -2.33
N ILE A 32 -17.31 7.65 -1.24
CA ILE A 32 -15.84 7.58 -1.28
C ILE A 32 -15.31 6.56 -2.27
N VAL A 33 -15.88 5.35 -2.25
CA VAL A 33 -15.41 4.24 -3.10
C VAL A 33 -15.55 4.59 -4.58
N ILE A 34 -16.70 5.15 -4.97
CA ILE A 34 -16.93 5.54 -6.37
C ILE A 34 -15.96 6.65 -6.79
N THR A 35 -15.81 7.66 -5.95
CA THR A 35 -14.93 8.80 -6.25
C THR A 35 -13.47 8.36 -6.37
N THR A 36 -12.97 7.51 -5.46
CA THR A 36 -11.59 7.04 -5.49
C THR A 36 -11.33 6.11 -6.67
N ILE A 37 -12.28 5.24 -7.05
CA ILE A 37 -12.16 4.40 -8.24
C ILE A 37 -12.09 5.28 -9.50
N MET A 38 -12.94 6.30 -9.63
CA MET A 38 -12.87 7.23 -10.77
C MET A 38 -11.52 7.95 -10.81
N PHE A 39 -10.99 8.37 -9.66
CA PHE A 39 -9.67 8.99 -9.58
C PHE A 39 -8.52 8.04 -9.95
N ASN A 40 -8.65 6.73 -9.71
CA ASN A 40 -7.70 5.73 -10.19
C ASN A 40 -7.67 5.65 -11.73
N PHE A 41 -8.85 5.68 -12.39
CA PHE A 41 -8.90 5.71 -13.85
C PHE A 41 -8.29 7.00 -14.42
N ILE A 42 -8.56 8.15 -13.80
CA ILE A 42 -7.97 9.43 -14.20
C ILE A 42 -6.43 9.38 -14.03
N ALA A 43 -5.94 8.85 -12.89
CA ALA A 43 -4.52 8.70 -12.64
C ALA A 43 -3.84 7.80 -13.67
N SER A 44 -4.45 6.65 -13.99
CA SER A 44 -3.93 5.73 -15.00
C SER A 44 -3.90 6.36 -16.41
N ALA A 45 -4.95 7.05 -16.78
CA ALA A 45 -5.01 7.76 -18.07
C ALA A 45 -3.97 8.89 -18.15
N LEU A 46 -3.84 9.69 -17.08
CA LEU A 46 -2.85 10.75 -16.98
C LEU A 46 -1.42 10.21 -17.05
N MET A 47 -1.13 9.14 -16.30
CA MET A 47 0.18 8.51 -16.28
C MET A 47 0.53 7.96 -17.66
N ASN A 48 -0.41 7.27 -18.32
CA ASN A 48 -0.20 6.76 -19.67
C ASN A 48 0.06 7.90 -20.68
N TYR A 49 -0.71 8.97 -20.61
CA TYR A 49 -0.49 10.15 -21.46
C TYR A 49 0.90 10.76 -21.24
N LEU A 50 1.30 10.96 -19.99
CA LEU A 50 2.60 11.54 -19.66
C LEU A 50 3.75 10.64 -20.12
N LEU A 51 3.67 9.33 -19.90
CA LEU A 51 4.70 8.39 -20.32
C LEU A 51 4.85 8.33 -21.84
N VAL A 52 3.73 8.25 -22.58
CA VAL A 52 3.76 8.08 -24.04
C VAL A 52 4.09 9.37 -24.78
N ARG A 53 3.67 10.53 -24.26
CA ARG A 53 3.75 11.80 -25.00
C ARG A 53 4.83 12.75 -24.48
N VAL A 54 5.17 12.67 -23.21
CA VAL A 54 6.02 13.70 -22.57
C VAL A 54 7.34 13.10 -22.08
N MET A 55 7.32 11.91 -21.49
CA MET A 55 8.45 11.35 -20.75
C MET A 55 9.09 10.14 -21.43
N ILE A 56 8.61 9.74 -22.61
CA ILE A 56 9.18 8.60 -23.33
C ILE A 56 10.65 8.85 -23.65
N ALA A 57 11.48 7.85 -23.42
CA ALA A 57 12.90 7.94 -23.75
C ALA A 57 13.10 7.95 -25.27
N PRO A 58 13.95 8.84 -25.82
CA PRO A 58 14.21 8.92 -27.24
C PRO A 58 14.69 7.59 -27.80
N GLY A 59 14.01 7.09 -28.86
CA GLY A 59 14.38 5.83 -29.53
C GLY A 59 13.79 4.55 -28.90
N GLN A 60 13.04 4.66 -27.81
CA GLN A 60 12.32 3.51 -27.23
C GLN A 60 10.89 3.40 -27.79
N GLN A 61 10.45 2.17 -28.02
CA GLN A 61 9.06 1.86 -28.40
C GLN A 61 8.19 1.57 -27.19
N ALA A 62 8.77 1.09 -26.09
CA ALA A 62 8.05 0.84 -24.86
C ALA A 62 7.74 2.16 -24.12
N PRO A 63 6.53 2.32 -23.57
CA PRO A 63 6.14 3.51 -22.83
C PRO A 63 6.79 3.51 -21.43
N GLU A 64 8.05 3.85 -21.39
CA GLU A 64 8.86 3.95 -20.18
C GLU A 64 9.77 5.18 -20.24
N THR A 65 10.15 5.69 -19.06
CA THR A 65 11.13 6.79 -18.98
C THR A 65 12.55 6.28 -19.17
N ALA A 66 13.47 7.20 -19.47
CA ALA A 66 14.90 6.90 -19.30
C ALA A 66 15.19 6.51 -17.84
N GLU A 67 16.25 5.73 -17.65
CA GLU A 67 16.70 5.36 -16.31
C GLU A 67 17.06 6.61 -15.50
N PHE A 68 16.63 6.62 -14.25
CA PHE A 68 16.99 7.67 -13.32
C PHE A 68 18.46 7.55 -12.93
N SER A 69 19.08 8.68 -12.61
CA SER A 69 20.48 8.71 -12.17
C SER A 69 20.69 7.79 -10.96
N SER A 70 21.82 7.07 -10.97
CA SER A 70 22.21 6.14 -9.87
C SER A 70 22.24 6.78 -8.48
N VAL A 71 22.33 8.11 -8.40
CA VAL A 71 22.26 8.86 -7.13
C VAL A 71 20.88 8.75 -6.46
N THR A 72 19.83 8.43 -7.22
CA THR A 72 18.46 8.29 -6.73
C THR A 72 18.10 6.84 -6.40
N TRP A 73 18.94 5.89 -6.74
CA TRP A 73 18.69 4.47 -6.50
C TRP A 73 18.77 4.17 -5.00
N LEU A 74 17.85 3.35 -4.53
CA LEU A 74 17.91 2.83 -3.18
C LEU A 74 18.99 1.75 -3.12
N PRO A 75 19.93 1.83 -2.14
CA PRO A 75 20.95 0.81 -2.00
C PRO A 75 20.30 -0.53 -1.60
N TYR A 76 20.80 -1.61 -2.19
CA TYR A 76 20.39 -2.95 -1.83
C TYR A 76 20.99 -3.35 -0.48
N LEU A 77 20.26 -4.19 0.25
CA LEU A 77 20.72 -4.64 1.57
C LEU A 77 22.03 -5.41 1.50
N HIS A 78 22.20 -6.24 0.48
CA HIS A 78 23.43 -7.01 0.30
C HIS A 78 24.65 -6.11 0.05
N ASP A 79 24.51 -4.98 -0.64
CA ASP A 79 25.61 -4.01 -0.85
C ASP A 79 26.03 -3.36 0.46
N ILE A 80 25.06 -3.01 1.30
CA ILE A 80 25.31 -2.42 2.62
C ILE A 80 26.02 -3.43 3.52
N LEU A 81 25.54 -4.68 3.57
CA LEU A 81 26.14 -5.74 4.40
C LEU A 81 27.55 -6.11 3.93
N ASN A 82 27.76 -6.17 2.61
CA ASN A 82 29.09 -6.41 2.03
C ASN A 82 30.05 -5.26 2.32
N SER A 83 29.59 -4.01 2.27
CA SER A 83 30.42 -2.83 2.60
C SER A 83 30.79 -2.75 4.08
N LEU A 84 29.95 -3.29 4.97
CA LEU A 84 30.20 -3.40 6.41
C LEU A 84 31.10 -4.58 6.79
N GLY A 85 31.53 -5.40 5.82
CA GLY A 85 32.42 -6.53 6.08
C GLY A 85 31.76 -7.74 6.76
N LEU A 86 30.41 -7.82 6.75
CA LEU A 86 29.65 -8.89 7.39
C LEU A 86 29.55 -10.18 6.55
N GLY A 87 30.45 -10.37 5.57
CA GLY A 87 30.50 -11.55 4.70
C GLY A 87 29.96 -11.28 3.29
N ARG A 88 30.08 -12.29 2.42
CA ARG A 88 29.50 -12.25 1.07
C ARG A 88 28.06 -12.72 1.11
N TRP A 89 27.15 -11.78 1.07
CA TRP A 89 25.71 -12.09 1.01
C TRP A 89 25.29 -12.28 -0.45
N PRO A 90 24.44 -13.27 -0.75
CA PRO A 90 23.91 -13.45 -2.11
C PRO A 90 23.12 -12.21 -2.54
N THR A 91 23.06 -11.97 -3.84
CA THR A 91 22.27 -10.88 -4.42
C THR A 91 20.79 -11.09 -4.10
N THR A 92 20.24 -10.23 -3.26
CA THR A 92 18.82 -10.26 -2.88
C THR A 92 18.15 -8.98 -3.35
N PRO A 93 16.88 -9.03 -3.79
CA PRO A 93 16.13 -7.84 -4.19
C PRO A 93 15.73 -6.95 -3.00
N LEU A 94 16.08 -7.34 -1.79
CA LEU A 94 15.83 -6.55 -0.59
C LEU A 94 16.61 -5.24 -0.63
N ASN A 95 15.90 -4.15 -0.52
CA ASN A 95 16.44 -2.80 -0.49
C ASN A 95 16.05 -2.08 0.81
N ILE A 96 16.57 -0.88 0.99
CA ILE A 96 16.35 -0.09 2.22
C ILE A 96 14.87 0.31 2.41
N SER A 97 14.02 0.22 1.37
CA SER A 97 12.59 0.51 1.47
C SER A 97 11.86 -0.44 2.42
N THR A 98 12.36 -1.66 2.62
CA THR A 98 11.82 -2.61 3.60
C THR A 98 11.89 -2.05 5.02
N PHE A 99 13.02 -1.43 5.37
CA PHE A 99 13.16 -0.77 6.68
C PHE A 99 12.28 0.48 6.78
N LEU A 100 12.12 1.20 5.67
CA LEU A 100 11.17 2.33 5.59
C LEU A 100 9.74 1.84 5.84
N ALA A 101 9.32 0.73 5.21
CA ALA A 101 8.00 0.13 5.42
C ALA A 101 7.78 -0.30 6.89
N MET A 102 8.79 -0.91 7.52
CA MET A 102 8.74 -1.25 8.94
C MET A 102 8.63 -0.03 9.84
N ALA A 103 9.41 1.02 9.55
CA ALA A 103 9.33 2.28 10.28
C ALA A 103 7.95 2.95 10.13
N LEU A 104 7.38 2.95 8.93
CA LEU A 104 6.04 3.46 8.66
C LEU A 104 4.95 2.64 9.38
N LEU A 105 5.12 1.32 9.49
CA LEU A 105 4.19 0.47 10.23
C LEU A 105 4.21 0.81 11.74
N ILE A 106 5.39 1.03 12.31
CA ILE A 106 5.56 1.44 13.70
C ILE A 106 4.97 2.84 13.92
N LEU A 107 5.23 3.77 13.00
CA LEU A 107 4.68 5.13 13.03
C LEU A 107 3.14 5.09 12.93
N PHE A 108 2.59 4.25 12.06
CA PHE A 108 1.16 4.04 11.93
C PHE A 108 0.55 3.49 13.23
N TYR A 109 1.21 2.50 13.86
CA TYR A 109 0.78 2.00 15.17
C TYR A 109 0.74 3.13 16.20
N TRP A 110 1.81 3.89 16.33
CA TRP A 110 1.89 4.99 17.28
C TRP A 110 0.82 6.06 16.98
N PHE A 111 0.66 6.43 15.71
CA PHE A 111 -0.30 7.43 15.28
C PHE A 111 -1.74 7.02 15.58
N VAL A 112 -2.14 5.79 15.25
CA VAL A 112 -3.54 5.34 15.40
C VAL A 112 -3.88 4.92 16.82
N TRP A 113 -2.95 4.28 17.55
CA TRP A 113 -3.26 3.72 18.87
C TRP A 113 -2.79 4.58 20.05
N ARG A 114 -1.76 5.40 19.86
CA ARG A 114 -1.15 6.17 20.96
C ARG A 114 -1.37 7.68 20.86
N SER A 115 -1.79 8.21 19.69
CA SER A 115 -1.98 9.65 19.53
C SER A 115 -3.42 10.10 19.82
N ARG A 116 -3.57 11.39 20.13
CA ARG A 116 -4.89 12.04 20.28
C ARG A 116 -5.67 11.98 18.95
N TRP A 117 -5.01 12.16 17.83
CA TRP A 117 -5.61 12.07 16.50
C TRP A 117 -6.15 10.66 16.21
N GLY A 118 -5.40 9.63 16.60
CA GLY A 118 -5.85 8.26 16.47
C GLY A 118 -7.10 7.95 17.30
N PHE A 119 -7.22 8.51 18.49
CA PHE A 119 -8.44 8.42 19.28
C PHE A 119 -9.64 9.05 18.53
N VAL A 120 -9.47 10.27 18.03
CA VAL A 120 -10.51 10.98 17.27
C VAL A 120 -10.91 10.20 16.00
N ILE A 121 -9.94 9.67 15.25
CA ILE A 121 -10.18 8.86 14.05
C ILE A 121 -11.02 7.63 14.40
N ARG A 122 -10.67 6.90 15.45
CA ARG A 122 -11.41 5.70 15.87
C ARG A 122 -12.82 6.04 16.37
N THR A 123 -12.98 7.16 17.09
CA THR A 123 -14.30 7.62 17.55
C THR A 123 -15.21 7.94 16.36
N VAL A 124 -14.71 8.67 15.35
CA VAL A 124 -15.47 8.97 14.12
C VAL A 124 -15.82 7.67 13.38
N GLY A 125 -14.89 6.73 13.30
CA GLY A 125 -15.10 5.44 12.62
C GLY A 125 -16.12 4.54 13.33
N GLN A 126 -16.29 4.65 14.65
CA GLN A 126 -17.30 3.90 15.39
C GLN A 126 -18.68 4.52 15.30
N ASN A 127 -18.78 5.81 15.49
CA ASN A 127 -20.08 6.51 15.41
C ASN A 127 -19.85 8.00 15.09
N GLU A 128 -20.16 8.38 13.86
CA GLU A 128 -20.00 9.74 13.38
C GLU A 128 -20.91 10.75 14.13
N ALA A 129 -22.15 10.34 14.46
CA ALA A 129 -23.07 11.22 15.19
C ALA A 129 -22.56 11.50 16.60
N ALA A 130 -22.13 10.46 17.33
CA ALA A 130 -21.57 10.63 18.67
C ALA A 130 -20.29 11.50 18.65
N ALA A 131 -19.43 11.34 17.64
CA ALA A 131 -18.24 12.17 17.48
C ALA A 131 -18.60 13.65 17.26
N ARG A 132 -19.64 13.95 16.49
CA ARG A 132 -20.15 15.32 16.29
C ARG A 132 -20.68 15.92 17.59
N TYR A 133 -21.44 15.17 18.40
CA TYR A 133 -21.89 15.62 19.70
C TYR A 133 -20.74 15.91 20.68
N ALA A 134 -19.64 15.15 20.56
CA ALA A 134 -18.40 15.40 21.32
C ALA A 134 -17.55 16.58 20.78
N GLY A 135 -18.05 17.35 19.80
CA GLY A 135 -17.38 18.52 19.25
C GLY A 135 -16.31 18.20 18.19
N VAL A 136 -16.25 16.96 17.68
CA VAL A 136 -15.27 16.57 16.67
C VAL A 136 -15.69 17.06 15.28
N HIS A 137 -14.77 17.73 14.59
CA HIS A 137 -14.96 18.17 13.21
C HIS A 137 -14.75 17.00 12.22
N VAL A 138 -15.78 16.18 12.02
CA VAL A 138 -15.71 14.96 11.17
C VAL A 138 -15.13 15.22 9.78
N LYS A 139 -15.50 16.32 9.12
CA LYS A 139 -14.97 16.70 7.80
C LYS A 139 -13.45 16.80 7.77
N LYS A 140 -12.84 17.42 8.79
CA LYS A 140 -11.38 17.54 8.91
C LYS A 140 -10.72 16.18 9.13
N VAL A 141 -11.38 15.32 9.90
CA VAL A 141 -10.87 13.96 10.16
C VAL A 141 -10.87 13.12 8.91
N ILE A 142 -11.94 13.17 8.08
CA ILE A 142 -12.02 12.48 6.81
C ILE A 142 -10.86 12.91 5.89
N VAL A 143 -10.66 14.21 5.73
CA VAL A 143 -9.58 14.73 4.88
C VAL A 143 -8.21 14.30 5.40
N LEU A 144 -7.97 14.39 6.71
CA LEU A 144 -6.71 13.99 7.33
C LEU A 144 -6.41 12.51 7.08
N VAL A 145 -7.39 11.63 7.29
CA VAL A 145 -7.22 10.18 7.09
C VAL A 145 -6.94 9.87 5.63
N MET A 146 -7.70 10.46 4.71
CA MET A 146 -7.52 10.21 3.27
C MET A 146 -6.18 10.74 2.76
N CYS A 147 -5.76 11.94 3.18
CA CYS A 147 -4.45 12.48 2.81
C CYS A 147 -3.31 11.64 3.39
N SER A 148 -3.44 11.16 4.63
CA SER A 148 -2.46 10.26 5.24
C SER A 148 -2.37 8.93 4.49
N SER A 149 -3.52 8.37 4.08
CA SER A 149 -3.56 7.15 3.26
C SER A 149 -2.93 7.37 1.89
N GLY A 150 -3.23 8.51 1.24
CA GLY A 150 -2.61 8.88 -0.03
C GLY A 150 -1.11 9.07 0.07
N ALA A 151 -0.62 9.66 1.17
CA ALA A 151 0.82 9.79 1.44
C ALA A 151 1.51 8.42 1.51
N LEU A 152 0.92 7.48 2.25
CA LEU A 152 1.43 6.11 2.35
C LEU A 152 1.36 5.39 1.00
N GLY A 153 0.27 5.57 0.24
CA GLY A 153 0.13 5.02 -1.11
C GLY A 153 1.18 5.55 -2.07
N GLY A 154 1.52 6.84 -2.00
CA GLY A 154 2.60 7.43 -2.80
C GLY A 154 3.98 6.82 -2.54
N MET A 155 4.21 6.31 -1.33
CA MET A 155 5.49 5.66 -0.98
C MET A 155 5.73 4.31 -1.67
N ILE A 156 4.70 3.69 -2.26
CA ILE A 156 4.87 2.49 -3.12
C ILE A 156 5.84 2.81 -4.26
N ALA A 157 5.73 4.01 -4.84
CA ALA A 157 6.61 4.47 -5.91
C ALA A 157 8.09 4.51 -5.50
N VAL A 158 8.39 4.76 -4.24
CA VAL A 158 9.77 4.77 -3.72
C VAL A 158 10.40 3.38 -3.83
N ASN A 159 9.65 2.33 -3.47
CA ASN A 159 10.14 0.96 -3.62
C ASN A 159 10.26 0.56 -5.08
N ASP A 160 9.20 0.73 -5.86
CA ASP A 160 9.13 0.17 -7.20
C ASP A 160 10.01 0.94 -8.20
N ILE A 161 10.01 2.28 -8.11
CA ILE A 161 10.75 3.11 -9.04
C ILE A 161 12.21 3.28 -8.64
N GLN A 162 12.48 3.55 -7.35
CA GLN A 162 13.85 3.79 -6.91
C GLN A 162 14.59 2.52 -6.46
N GLY A 163 13.84 1.50 -5.99
CA GLY A 163 14.40 0.27 -5.45
C GLY A 163 14.47 -0.89 -6.44
N VAL A 164 13.60 -0.94 -7.45
CA VAL A 164 13.50 -2.12 -8.33
C VAL A 164 13.70 -1.76 -9.81
N HIS A 165 12.86 -0.88 -10.34
CA HIS A 165 12.85 -0.64 -11.80
C HIS A 165 13.79 0.45 -12.27
N HIS A 166 14.16 1.39 -11.41
CA HIS A 166 14.99 2.57 -11.69
C HIS A 166 14.46 3.46 -12.83
N ARG A 167 13.25 3.22 -13.26
CA ARG A 167 12.50 3.94 -14.31
C ARG A 167 11.01 3.86 -14.04
N LEU A 168 10.24 4.76 -14.62
CA LEU A 168 8.78 4.71 -14.54
C LEU A 168 8.23 3.88 -15.69
N LEU A 169 7.43 2.88 -15.35
CA LEU A 169 6.78 1.94 -16.28
C LEU A 169 5.26 2.10 -16.21
N VAL A 170 4.57 1.82 -17.31
CA VAL A 170 3.10 1.74 -17.27
C VAL A 170 2.67 0.58 -16.38
N GLY A 171 1.75 0.85 -15.46
CA GLY A 171 1.20 -0.20 -14.59
C GLY A 171 2.17 -0.76 -13.56
N PHE A 172 3.25 -0.03 -13.20
CA PHE A 172 4.28 -0.47 -12.26
C PHE A 172 3.72 -0.96 -10.91
N THR A 173 2.58 -0.44 -10.48
CA THR A 173 1.94 -0.85 -9.22
C THR A 173 1.34 -2.25 -9.26
N GLY A 174 1.14 -2.87 -10.46
CA GLY A 174 0.66 -4.25 -10.60
C GLY A 174 -0.61 -4.61 -9.82
N GLY A 175 -1.41 -3.62 -9.39
CA GLY A 175 -2.64 -3.86 -8.61
C GLY A 175 -2.42 -4.05 -7.10
N VAL A 176 -1.20 -3.85 -6.58
CA VAL A 176 -0.89 -4.03 -5.13
C VAL A 176 -1.78 -3.19 -4.20
N GLY A 177 -2.39 -2.11 -4.69
CA GLY A 177 -3.36 -1.34 -3.91
C GLY A 177 -4.61 -2.15 -3.53
N PHE A 178 -5.12 -2.98 -4.45
CA PHE A 178 -6.24 -3.87 -4.15
C PHE A 178 -5.84 -5.03 -3.24
N VAL A 179 -4.66 -5.61 -3.45
CA VAL A 179 -4.09 -6.63 -2.55
C VAL A 179 -3.89 -6.03 -1.15
N GLY A 180 -3.49 -4.77 -1.05
CA GLY A 180 -3.36 -4.05 0.23
C GLY A 180 -4.67 -3.97 1.03
N ILE A 181 -5.83 -3.86 0.36
CA ILE A 181 -7.14 -3.91 1.03
C ILE A 181 -7.34 -5.29 1.67
N ALA A 182 -7.03 -6.35 0.92
CA ALA A 182 -7.13 -7.72 1.41
C ALA A 182 -6.20 -7.99 2.59
N VAL A 183 -4.94 -7.54 2.50
CA VAL A 183 -3.94 -7.60 3.57
C VAL A 183 -4.44 -6.89 4.83
N ALA A 184 -5.03 -5.69 4.68
CA ALA A 184 -5.55 -4.92 5.79
C ALA A 184 -6.74 -5.62 6.48
N LEU A 185 -7.67 -6.17 5.69
CA LEU A 185 -8.85 -6.90 6.20
C LEU A 185 -8.41 -8.19 6.90
N MET A 186 -7.53 -8.97 6.29
CA MET A 186 -6.99 -10.19 6.89
C MET A 186 -6.21 -9.88 8.18
N GLY A 187 -5.44 -8.79 8.20
CA GLY A 187 -4.73 -8.29 9.38
C GLY A 187 -5.62 -7.62 10.42
N ARG A 188 -6.96 -7.57 10.20
CA ARG A 188 -7.95 -6.91 11.08
C ARG A 188 -7.62 -5.44 11.36
N ASN A 189 -7.03 -4.77 10.42
CA ASN A 189 -6.57 -3.39 10.57
C ASN A 189 -5.62 -3.16 11.77
N HIS A 190 -5.02 -4.24 12.31
CA HIS A 190 -4.02 -4.15 13.37
C HIS A 190 -2.61 -4.25 12.76
N PRO A 191 -1.65 -3.37 13.11
CA PRO A 191 -0.34 -3.33 12.46
C PRO A 191 0.40 -4.66 12.46
N PHE A 192 0.39 -5.40 13.56
CA PHE A 192 1.01 -6.72 13.62
C PHE A 192 0.32 -7.75 12.71
N GLY A 193 -1.01 -7.72 12.64
CA GLY A 193 -1.77 -8.56 11.71
C GLY A 193 -1.49 -8.19 10.25
N ILE A 194 -1.41 -6.89 9.93
CA ILE A 194 -1.06 -6.39 8.60
C ILE A 194 0.34 -6.88 8.20
N LEU A 195 1.30 -6.85 9.12
CA LEU A 195 2.66 -7.36 8.87
C LEU A 195 2.64 -8.84 8.47
N LEU A 196 1.99 -9.69 9.27
CA LEU A 196 1.89 -11.12 8.97
C LEU A 196 1.15 -11.41 7.66
N SER A 197 0.05 -10.69 7.42
CA SER A 197 -0.71 -10.82 6.18
C SER A 197 0.11 -10.36 4.97
N ALA A 198 0.88 -9.27 5.09
CA ALA A 198 1.75 -8.79 4.03
C ALA A 198 2.85 -9.79 3.68
N PHE A 199 3.45 -10.46 4.67
CA PHE A 199 4.41 -11.54 4.43
C PHE A 199 3.77 -12.73 3.73
N LEU A 200 2.56 -13.13 4.13
CA LEU A 200 1.85 -14.22 3.49
C LEU A 200 1.56 -13.92 2.01
N PHE A 201 0.97 -12.75 1.73
CA PHE A 201 0.66 -12.36 0.35
C PHE A 201 1.92 -12.12 -0.49
N GLY A 202 2.97 -11.57 0.10
CA GLY A 202 4.27 -11.44 -0.57
C GLY A 202 4.89 -12.79 -0.93
N ALA A 203 4.83 -13.77 -0.01
CA ALA A 203 5.30 -15.13 -0.26
C ALA A 203 4.47 -15.83 -1.34
N LEU A 204 3.15 -15.65 -1.36
CA LEU A 204 2.27 -16.19 -2.39
C LEU A 204 2.57 -15.58 -3.77
N ALA A 205 2.70 -14.26 -3.84
CA ALA A 205 3.00 -13.57 -5.10
C ALA A 205 4.37 -13.96 -5.65
N GLN A 206 5.40 -14.01 -4.82
CA GLN A 206 6.76 -14.40 -5.22
C GLN A 206 6.81 -15.88 -5.61
N GLY A 207 6.30 -16.76 -4.74
CA GLY A 207 6.26 -18.19 -5.01
C GLY A 207 5.43 -18.53 -6.25
N GLY A 208 4.33 -17.83 -6.49
CA GLY A 208 3.53 -17.96 -7.70
C GLY A 208 4.29 -17.54 -8.96
N THR A 209 5.08 -16.48 -8.87
CA THR A 209 5.93 -16.04 -9.99
C THR A 209 7.01 -17.08 -10.31
N GLU A 210 7.68 -17.62 -9.31
CA GLU A 210 8.69 -18.68 -9.50
C GLU A 210 8.08 -19.97 -10.05
N LEU A 211 6.94 -20.41 -9.52
CA LEU A 211 6.22 -21.58 -10.03
C LEU A 211 5.79 -21.42 -11.49
N SER A 212 5.38 -20.23 -11.90
CA SER A 212 5.00 -19.98 -13.29
C SER A 212 6.18 -20.02 -14.26
N MET A 213 7.40 -19.83 -13.77
CA MET A 213 8.63 -19.99 -14.57
C MET A 213 9.03 -21.47 -14.71
N GLU A 214 8.82 -22.28 -13.68
CA GLU A 214 9.17 -23.71 -13.69
C GLU A 214 8.09 -24.57 -14.36
N ILE A 215 6.83 -24.22 -14.19
CA ILE A 215 5.69 -24.99 -14.70
C ILE A 215 4.91 -24.14 -15.71
N PRO A 216 5.15 -24.30 -17.02
CA PRO A 216 4.52 -23.47 -18.06
C PRO A 216 2.98 -23.53 -18.10
N THR A 217 2.38 -24.54 -17.48
CA THR A 217 0.92 -24.69 -17.36
C THR A 217 0.31 -23.83 -16.24
N LEU A 218 1.13 -23.35 -15.29
CA LEU A 218 0.69 -22.44 -14.24
C LEU A 218 0.93 -21.00 -14.70
N THR A 219 -0.16 -20.33 -15.04
CA THR A 219 -0.10 -18.91 -15.42
C THR A 219 -0.18 -18.02 -14.17
N ARG A 220 0.34 -16.81 -14.30
CA ARG A 220 0.26 -15.80 -13.22
C ARG A 220 -1.20 -15.52 -12.79
N GLU A 221 -2.15 -15.63 -13.71
CA GLU A 221 -3.58 -15.46 -13.45
C GLU A 221 -4.11 -16.52 -12.48
N MET A 222 -3.58 -17.75 -12.52
CA MET A 222 -3.97 -18.80 -11.55
C MET A 222 -3.54 -18.44 -10.14
N VAL A 223 -2.38 -17.81 -9.97
CA VAL A 223 -1.92 -17.32 -8.66
C VAL A 223 -2.87 -16.23 -8.14
N VAL A 224 -3.27 -15.29 -8.98
CA VAL A 224 -4.23 -14.23 -8.63
C VAL A 224 -5.58 -14.82 -8.23
N ILE A 225 -6.03 -15.89 -8.89
CA ILE A 225 -7.25 -16.61 -8.50
C ILE A 225 -7.10 -17.24 -7.10
N ILE A 226 -5.97 -17.88 -6.82
CA ILE A 226 -5.68 -18.46 -5.50
C ILE A 226 -5.67 -17.37 -4.42
N GLU A 227 -5.00 -16.25 -4.67
CA GLU A 227 -5.01 -15.09 -3.77
C GLU A 227 -6.45 -14.59 -3.51
N GLY A 228 -7.25 -14.45 -4.57
CA GLY A 228 -8.65 -14.07 -4.47
C GLY A 228 -9.48 -15.04 -3.63
N LEU A 229 -9.28 -16.35 -3.81
CA LEU A 229 -9.94 -17.37 -3.00
C LEU A 229 -9.54 -17.28 -1.52
N ILE A 230 -8.25 -17.08 -1.23
CA ILE A 230 -7.77 -16.90 0.15
C ILE A 230 -8.45 -15.69 0.80
N ILE A 231 -8.56 -14.58 0.09
CA ILE A 231 -9.25 -13.38 0.58
C ILE A 231 -10.70 -13.67 0.93
N ILE A 232 -11.43 -14.33 0.01
CA ILE A 232 -12.84 -14.68 0.22
C ILE A 232 -12.99 -15.62 1.41
N PHE A 233 -12.18 -16.66 1.48
CA PHE A 233 -12.22 -17.62 2.59
C PHE A 233 -11.87 -16.96 3.92
N CYS A 234 -10.83 -16.13 3.99
CA CYS A 234 -10.47 -15.40 5.21
C CYS A 234 -11.62 -14.48 5.67
N GLY A 235 -12.24 -13.75 4.75
CA GLY A 235 -13.38 -12.88 5.07
C GLY A 235 -14.63 -13.66 5.51
N ALA A 236 -14.95 -14.77 4.84
CA ALA A 236 -16.09 -15.62 5.17
C ALA A 236 -15.89 -16.36 6.50
N LEU A 237 -14.72 -16.95 6.70
CA LEU A 237 -14.40 -17.74 7.90
C LEU A 237 -14.38 -16.88 9.17
N GLU A 238 -13.98 -15.63 9.11
CA GLU A 238 -14.00 -14.74 10.27
C GLU A 238 -15.40 -14.66 10.90
N ASN A 239 -16.43 -14.46 10.09
CA ASN A 239 -17.82 -14.37 10.58
C ASN A 239 -18.38 -15.73 11.00
N MET A 240 -17.94 -16.80 10.37
CA MET A 240 -18.42 -18.15 10.64
C MET A 240 -17.88 -18.69 11.99
N PHE A 241 -16.62 -18.44 12.30
CA PHE A 241 -16.00 -18.89 13.57
C PHE A 241 -16.27 -17.96 14.76
N ARG A 242 -16.47 -16.67 14.52
CA ARG A 242 -16.70 -15.70 15.60
C ARG A 242 -17.97 -16.00 16.39
N LYS A 243 -19.06 -16.39 15.71
CA LYS A 243 -20.37 -16.67 16.35
C LYS A 243 -20.34 -17.91 17.27
N PRO A 244 -19.82 -19.09 16.87
CA PRO A 244 -19.76 -20.25 17.75
C PRO A 244 -18.76 -20.11 18.89
N VAL A 245 -17.59 -19.49 18.65
CA VAL A 245 -16.58 -19.27 19.70
C VAL A 245 -17.08 -18.33 20.79
N THR A 246 -17.76 -17.25 20.43
CA THR A 246 -18.37 -16.35 21.42
C THR A 246 -19.51 -17.02 22.20
N LYS A 247 -20.27 -17.92 21.57
CA LYS A 247 -21.28 -18.74 22.29
C LYS A 247 -20.66 -19.72 23.27
N LEU A 248 -19.56 -20.39 22.87
CA LEU A 248 -18.83 -21.31 23.74
C LEU A 248 -18.19 -20.62 24.94
N ILE A 249 -17.64 -19.44 24.76
CA ILE A 249 -17.04 -18.64 25.86
C ILE A 249 -18.14 -18.15 26.82
N ARG A 250 -19.29 -17.68 26.30
CA ARG A 250 -20.41 -17.25 27.13
C ARG A 250 -21.13 -18.39 27.85
N ALA A 251 -21.02 -19.62 27.38
CA ALA A 251 -21.59 -20.78 28.06
C ALA A 251 -20.69 -21.33 29.19
N ARG A 252 -19.46 -20.83 29.31
CA ARG A 252 -18.50 -21.20 30.37
C ARG A 252 -18.34 -20.14 31.47
N THR A 253 -18.92 -18.96 31.29
CA THR A 253 -19.06 -17.91 32.32
C THR A 253 -20.49 -17.83 32.81
#